data_ed5862e43348800cb40f7e4e78805277
#
_entry.id   ed5862e43348800cb40f7e4e78805277
#
_cell.length_a   1.000
_cell.length_b   1.000
_cell.length_c   1.000
_cell.angle_alpha   90.00
_cell.angle_beta   90.00
_cell.angle_gamma   90.00
#
_symmetry.space_group_name_H-M   'P 1'
#
loop_
_entity.id
_entity.type
_entity.pdbx_description
1 polymer ?
#
loop_
_entity_poly.entity_id
_entity_poly.type
_entity_poly.pdbx_seq_one_letter_code
_entity_poly.pdbx_strand_id
1 'polypeptide(L)'
;TYELDKPFFVFATQNPIELEGTYPLPEAQLDRFMLEVLLDYLPEEDEVAVVKSTTSLPPEAVRSVVTKEEILAYQRVVRRLPIADAVTRYAVKLVRTSRPGDGAPDYVNQFVSYGASVRAAQALVLGAKARALLQGRASASFEDVRALARPVLRHRVLVNFTAQSEKVTTDSLIGRLLESVPLPRSSL
;
A
#
# COMPACT_ATOMS: atom_id res chain seq x y z
N THR A 1 29.53 -6.95 4.35
CA THR A 1 28.11 -7.36 4.25
C THR A 1 27.74 -8.01 5.56
N TYR A 2 26.68 -7.52 6.22
CA TYR A 2 26.15 -8.14 7.43
C TYR A 2 24.87 -8.89 7.05
N GLU A 3 24.75 -10.16 7.46
CA GLU A 3 23.50 -10.90 7.33
C GLU A 3 22.57 -10.52 8.49
N LEU A 4 21.35 -10.09 8.13
CA LEU A 4 20.32 -9.82 9.10
C LEU A 4 19.48 -11.08 9.33
N ASP A 5 19.20 -11.35 10.59
CA ASP A 5 18.34 -12.47 10.99
C ASP A 5 16.92 -12.32 10.39
N LYS A 6 16.37 -13.44 9.88
CA LYS A 6 14.99 -13.50 9.38
C LYS A 6 14.01 -13.84 10.51
N PRO A 7 12.81 -13.29 10.49
CA PRO A 7 12.26 -12.29 9.56
C PRO A 7 12.82 -10.89 9.83
N PHE A 8 13.09 -10.14 8.77
CA PHE A 8 13.50 -8.75 8.85
C PHE A 8 12.43 -7.87 8.22
N PHE A 9 11.98 -6.85 8.95
CA PHE A 9 11.00 -5.86 8.51
C PHE A 9 11.52 -4.46 8.75
N VAL A 10 11.17 -3.55 7.86
CA VAL A 10 11.44 -2.12 8.00
C VAL A 10 10.11 -1.39 8.14
N PHE A 11 9.95 -0.69 9.25
CA PHE A 11 8.93 0.31 9.47
C PHE A 11 9.60 1.67 9.53
N ALA A 12 9.08 2.64 8.80
CA ALA A 12 9.55 4.01 8.82
C ALA A 12 8.35 4.94 9.03
N THR A 13 8.54 6.00 9.81
CA THR A 13 7.56 7.08 9.98
C THR A 13 8.09 8.34 9.32
N GLN A 14 7.21 9.10 8.71
CA GLN A 14 7.49 10.43 8.20
C GLN A 14 6.53 11.41 8.86
N ASN A 15 7.07 12.49 9.43
CA ASN A 15 6.28 13.58 9.93
C ASN A 15 6.33 14.73 8.91
N PRO A 16 5.21 15.09 8.24
CA PRO A 16 5.23 16.15 7.24
C PRO A 16 5.64 17.52 7.80
N ILE A 17 5.48 17.75 9.10
CA ILE A 17 5.87 19.02 9.77
C ILE A 17 7.39 19.12 9.92
N GLU A 18 8.10 18.00 10.04
CA GLU A 18 9.56 17.94 10.24
C GLU A 18 10.35 17.88 8.93
N LEU A 19 9.70 18.03 7.77
CA LEU A 19 10.37 18.01 6.47
C LEU A 19 11.22 19.26 6.19
N GLU A 20 11.06 20.34 6.94
CA GLU A 20 11.95 21.50 6.87
C GLU A 20 13.34 21.13 7.43
N GLY A 21 14.32 21.04 6.54
CA GLY A 21 15.72 20.74 6.90
C GLY A 21 16.11 19.26 6.78
N THR A 22 15.21 18.38 6.38
CA THR A 22 15.54 16.96 6.11
C THR A 22 15.48 16.65 4.61
N TYR A 23 16.34 15.73 4.14
CA TYR A 23 16.27 15.24 2.77
C TYR A 23 15.20 14.16 2.68
N PRO A 24 14.18 14.32 1.81
CA PRO A 24 13.21 13.24 1.58
C PRO A 24 13.92 12.01 1.01
N LEU A 25 13.41 10.82 1.35
CA LEU A 25 13.90 9.59 0.75
C LEU A 25 13.75 9.64 -0.78
N PRO A 26 14.78 9.25 -1.54
CA PRO A 26 14.65 9.13 -2.98
C PRO A 26 13.51 8.21 -3.38
N GLU A 27 12.79 8.54 -4.44
CA GLU A 27 11.63 7.80 -4.94
C GLU A 27 11.90 6.31 -5.17
N ALA A 28 13.12 5.99 -5.65
CA ALA A 28 13.57 4.61 -5.84
C ALA A 28 13.69 3.82 -4.50
N GLN A 29 13.86 4.50 -3.38
CA GLN A 29 13.85 3.88 -2.05
C GLN A 29 12.41 3.76 -1.52
N LEU A 30 11.56 4.77 -1.75
CA LEU A 30 10.13 4.70 -1.41
C LEU A 30 9.43 3.56 -2.13
N ASP A 31 9.72 3.32 -3.42
CA ASP A 31 9.15 2.20 -4.20
C ASP A 31 9.42 0.81 -3.58
N ARG A 32 10.42 0.69 -2.68
CA ARG A 32 10.73 -0.57 -1.99
C ARG A 32 9.87 -0.85 -0.78
N PHE A 33 9.25 0.16 -0.18
CA PHE A 33 8.28 -0.06 0.89
C PHE A 33 7.01 -0.67 0.31
N MET A 34 6.45 -1.66 0.99
CA MET A 34 5.28 -2.38 0.48
C MET A 34 4.04 -1.50 0.50
N LEU A 35 3.81 -0.78 1.58
CA LEU A 35 2.62 0.04 1.84
C LEU A 35 3.03 1.39 2.40
N GLU A 36 2.25 2.40 2.08
CA GLU A 36 2.21 3.68 2.78
C GLU A 36 0.84 3.87 3.43
N VAL A 37 0.84 4.04 4.74
CA VAL A 37 -0.37 4.21 5.55
C VAL A 37 -0.41 5.66 6.04
N LEU A 38 -1.47 6.36 5.73
CA LEU A 38 -1.71 7.70 6.26
C LEU A 38 -2.33 7.56 7.66
N LEU A 39 -1.76 8.30 8.59
CA LEU A 39 -2.30 8.44 9.94
C LEU A 39 -2.89 9.84 10.05
N ASP A 40 -4.14 9.93 10.42
CA ASP A 40 -4.87 11.17 10.64
C ASP A 40 -5.02 11.43 12.14
N TYR A 41 -5.50 12.62 12.51
CA TYR A 41 -5.86 12.91 13.87
C TYR A 41 -6.95 11.94 14.35
N LEU A 42 -6.89 11.60 15.62
CA LEU A 42 -7.89 10.74 16.24
C LEU A 42 -9.20 11.51 16.48
N PRO A 43 -10.35 10.84 16.51
CA PRO A 43 -11.57 11.40 17.10
C PRO A 43 -11.35 11.80 18.56
N GLU A 44 -12.05 12.81 19.05
CA GLU A 44 -11.89 13.39 20.40
C GLU A 44 -11.92 12.31 21.51
N GLU A 45 -12.85 11.36 21.44
CA GLU A 45 -12.98 10.30 22.44
C GLU A 45 -11.76 9.37 22.46
N ASP A 46 -11.17 9.10 21.29
CA ASP A 46 -9.97 8.30 21.18
C ASP A 46 -8.73 9.07 21.70
N GLU A 47 -8.65 10.38 21.45
CA GLU A 47 -7.60 11.23 22.04
C GLU A 47 -7.70 11.25 23.56
N VAL A 48 -8.91 11.38 24.13
CA VAL A 48 -9.15 11.30 25.56
C VAL A 48 -8.70 9.95 26.11
N ALA A 49 -8.99 8.85 25.41
CA ALA A 49 -8.56 7.51 25.83
C ALA A 49 -7.03 7.40 25.83
N VAL A 50 -6.35 7.92 24.80
CA VAL A 50 -4.88 7.95 24.72
C VAL A 50 -4.30 8.76 25.88
N VAL A 51 -4.80 9.99 26.14
CA VAL A 51 -4.32 10.83 27.23
C VAL A 51 -4.47 10.11 28.57
N LYS A 52 -5.63 9.55 28.87
CA LYS A 52 -5.88 8.80 30.12
C LYS A 52 -4.93 7.61 30.27
N SER A 53 -4.70 6.85 29.20
CA SER A 53 -3.84 5.65 29.25
C SER A 53 -2.36 5.98 29.38
N THR A 54 -1.90 7.09 28.82
CA THR A 54 -0.48 7.47 28.80
C THR A 54 -0.06 8.31 29.99
N THR A 55 -1.02 8.95 30.67
CA THR A 55 -0.77 9.78 31.88
C THR A 55 -1.08 9.03 33.19
N SER A 56 -1.60 7.80 33.12
CA SER A 56 -1.80 6.93 34.27
C SER A 56 -0.59 6.03 34.51
N LEU A 57 -0.71 5.07 35.44
CA LEU A 57 0.36 4.09 35.69
C LEU A 57 0.76 3.38 34.36
N PRO A 58 2.07 3.11 34.19
CA PRO A 58 2.53 2.45 32.95
C PRO A 58 1.74 1.17 32.71
N PRO A 59 1.31 0.92 31.46
CA PRO A 59 0.63 -0.32 31.11
C PRO A 59 1.56 -1.53 31.34
N GLU A 60 0.98 -2.70 31.52
CA GLU A 60 1.76 -3.95 31.57
C GLU A 60 2.65 -4.09 30.33
N ALA A 61 3.81 -4.70 30.52
CA ALA A 61 4.74 -4.95 29.41
C ALA A 61 4.05 -5.76 28.29
N VAL A 62 4.21 -5.28 27.06
CA VAL A 62 3.68 -5.97 25.87
C VAL A 62 4.27 -7.37 25.79
N ARG A 63 3.42 -8.38 25.73
CA ARG A 63 3.83 -9.79 25.56
C ARG A 63 3.89 -10.14 24.09
N SER A 64 4.90 -10.93 23.72
CA SER A 64 4.95 -11.52 22.38
C SER A 64 3.78 -12.50 22.21
N VAL A 65 2.99 -12.32 21.15
CA VAL A 65 1.86 -13.19 20.80
C VAL A 65 2.18 -14.12 19.63
N VAL A 66 3.32 -13.90 18.94
CA VAL A 66 3.76 -14.67 17.77
C VAL A 66 5.26 -14.86 17.83
N THR A 67 5.74 -16.05 17.50
CA THR A 67 7.16 -16.38 17.44
C THR A 67 7.75 -16.02 16.08
N LYS A 68 9.08 -15.96 15.99
CA LYS A 68 9.85 -15.75 14.77
C LYS A 68 9.55 -16.85 13.72
N GLU A 69 9.48 -18.10 14.17
CA GLU A 69 9.21 -19.27 13.36
C GLU A 69 7.81 -19.24 12.78
N GLU A 70 6.81 -18.82 13.57
CA GLU A 70 5.43 -18.65 13.11
C GLU A 70 5.31 -17.55 12.04
N ILE A 71 5.99 -16.41 12.21
CA ILE A 71 6.00 -15.36 11.18
C ILE A 71 6.57 -15.89 9.87
N LEU A 72 7.68 -16.63 9.92
CA LEU A 72 8.26 -17.26 8.73
C LEU A 72 7.33 -18.32 8.11
N ALA A 73 6.56 -19.04 8.94
CA ALA A 73 5.54 -19.96 8.46
C ALA A 73 4.40 -19.23 7.75
N TYR A 74 3.88 -18.15 8.34
CA TYR A 74 2.83 -17.30 7.73
C TYR A 74 3.27 -16.73 6.38
N GLN A 75 4.50 -16.24 6.27
CA GLN A 75 5.03 -15.75 4.99
C GLN A 75 5.02 -16.83 3.91
N ARG A 76 5.34 -18.08 4.26
CA ARG A 76 5.26 -19.22 3.33
C ARG A 76 3.82 -19.54 2.93
N VAL A 77 2.88 -19.50 3.87
CA VAL A 77 1.45 -19.72 3.62
C VAL A 77 0.90 -18.67 2.66
N VAL A 78 1.18 -17.37 2.91
CA VAL A 78 0.76 -16.29 2.01
C VAL A 78 1.23 -16.53 0.58
N ARG A 79 2.49 -16.93 0.38
CA ARG A 79 3.03 -17.19 -0.96
C ARG A 79 2.37 -18.36 -1.66
N ARG A 80 1.92 -19.38 -0.91
CA ARG A 80 1.26 -20.58 -1.42
C ARG A 80 -0.23 -20.38 -1.71
N LEU A 81 -0.84 -19.32 -1.16
CA LEU A 81 -2.26 -19.09 -1.41
C LEU A 81 -2.52 -18.95 -2.92
N PRO A 82 -3.50 -19.67 -3.48
CA PRO A 82 -3.83 -19.54 -4.89
C PRO A 82 -4.41 -18.16 -5.20
N ILE A 83 -4.16 -17.69 -6.40
CA ILE A 83 -4.75 -16.47 -6.97
C ILE A 83 -5.06 -16.74 -8.44
N ALA A 84 -6.25 -16.38 -8.88
CA ALA A 84 -6.63 -16.56 -10.28
C ALA A 84 -5.79 -15.64 -11.20
N ASP A 85 -5.44 -16.15 -12.38
CA ASP A 85 -4.69 -15.39 -13.38
C ASP A 85 -5.39 -14.06 -13.73
N ALA A 86 -6.72 -14.06 -13.81
CA ALA A 86 -7.51 -12.86 -14.05
C ALA A 86 -7.29 -11.76 -12.98
N VAL A 87 -7.15 -12.14 -11.70
CA VAL A 87 -6.87 -11.20 -10.59
C VAL A 87 -5.44 -10.65 -10.70
N THR A 88 -4.49 -11.50 -11.05
CA THR A 88 -3.10 -11.08 -11.29
C THR A 88 -3.02 -10.11 -12.47
N ARG A 89 -3.71 -10.41 -13.59
CA ARG A 89 -3.79 -9.53 -14.75
C ARG A 89 -4.44 -8.19 -14.42
N TYR A 90 -5.47 -8.19 -13.59
CA TYR A 90 -6.12 -6.97 -13.11
C TYR A 90 -5.13 -6.07 -12.33
N ALA A 91 -4.38 -6.64 -11.39
CA ALA A 91 -3.36 -5.90 -10.64
C ALA A 91 -2.29 -5.30 -11.59
N VAL A 92 -1.81 -6.08 -12.57
CA VAL A 92 -0.86 -5.59 -13.57
C VAL A 92 -1.49 -4.49 -14.44
N LYS A 93 -2.74 -4.66 -14.88
CA LYS A 93 -3.45 -3.66 -15.67
C LYS A 93 -3.60 -2.34 -14.92
N LEU A 94 -4.01 -2.40 -13.64
CA LEU A 94 -4.14 -1.23 -12.78
C LEU A 94 -2.82 -0.45 -12.69
N VAL A 95 -1.72 -1.16 -12.44
CA VAL A 95 -0.37 -0.57 -12.37
C VAL A 95 0.05 0.02 -13.72
N ARG A 96 -0.19 -0.69 -14.82
CA ARG A 96 0.17 -0.18 -16.17
C ARG A 96 -0.62 1.05 -16.56
N THR A 97 -1.91 1.10 -16.22
CA THR A 97 -2.78 2.25 -16.50
C THR A 97 -2.36 3.52 -15.75
N SER A 98 -1.59 3.39 -14.65
CA SER A 98 -1.03 4.56 -13.94
C SER A 98 0.13 5.24 -14.67
N ARG A 99 0.67 4.64 -15.74
CA ARG A 99 1.85 5.15 -16.46
C ARG A 99 1.44 6.07 -17.59
N PRO A 100 1.96 7.30 -17.67
CA PRO A 100 1.72 8.17 -18.81
C PRO A 100 2.33 7.59 -20.09
N GLY A 101 1.72 7.90 -21.23
CA GLY A 101 2.15 7.46 -22.55
C GLY A 101 0.97 7.14 -23.47
N ASP A 102 1.25 6.59 -24.64
CA ASP A 102 0.24 6.25 -25.64
C ASP A 102 -0.76 5.21 -25.09
N GLY A 103 -2.05 5.53 -25.20
CA GLY A 103 -3.13 4.69 -24.70
C GLY A 103 -3.41 4.78 -23.19
N ALA A 104 -2.68 5.64 -22.46
CA ALA A 104 -3.04 5.97 -21.08
C ALA A 104 -4.27 6.89 -21.07
N PRO A 105 -5.11 6.84 -20.00
CA PRO A 105 -6.20 7.79 -19.83
C PRO A 105 -5.71 9.25 -19.82
N ASP A 106 -6.48 10.17 -20.38
CA ASP A 106 -6.11 11.59 -20.50
C ASP A 106 -5.68 12.20 -19.18
N TYR A 107 -6.38 11.89 -18.07
CA TYR A 107 -6.04 12.39 -16.75
C TYR A 107 -4.70 11.86 -16.21
N VAL A 108 -4.27 10.68 -16.67
CA VAL A 108 -2.94 10.14 -16.34
C VAL A 108 -1.88 10.94 -17.08
N ASN A 109 -2.06 11.19 -18.38
CA ASN A 109 -1.14 11.99 -19.17
C ASN A 109 -1.09 13.45 -18.68
N GLN A 110 -2.20 13.99 -18.19
CA GLN A 110 -2.30 15.36 -17.69
C GLN A 110 -1.64 15.54 -16.33
N PHE A 111 -1.78 14.57 -15.40
CA PHE A 111 -1.46 14.77 -13.98
C PHE A 111 -0.32 13.92 -13.43
N VAL A 112 0.10 12.87 -14.13
CA VAL A 112 1.14 11.95 -13.65
C VAL A 112 2.45 12.21 -14.37
N SER A 113 3.54 12.41 -13.59
CA SER A 113 4.90 12.44 -14.14
C SER A 113 5.50 11.04 -14.27
N TYR A 114 5.31 10.20 -13.27
CA TYR A 114 5.77 8.80 -13.27
C TYR A 114 4.72 7.88 -12.67
N GLY A 115 4.37 6.84 -13.40
CA GLY A 115 3.48 5.79 -12.93
C GLY A 115 4.23 4.69 -12.16
N ALA A 116 3.47 3.82 -11.51
CA ALA A 116 4.00 2.79 -10.66
C ALA A 116 4.82 1.71 -11.40
N SER A 117 5.84 1.16 -10.75
CA SER A 117 6.70 0.10 -11.24
C SER A 117 6.04 -1.29 -11.12
N VAL A 118 6.71 -2.34 -11.62
CA VAL A 118 6.25 -3.73 -11.45
C VAL A 118 6.21 -4.14 -9.97
N ARG A 119 6.99 -3.51 -9.09
CA ARG A 119 6.93 -3.75 -7.63
C ARG A 119 5.56 -3.46 -7.04
N ALA A 120 4.85 -2.46 -7.58
CA ALA A 120 3.48 -2.19 -7.18
C ALA A 120 2.55 -3.39 -7.45
N ALA A 121 2.65 -4.02 -8.63
CA ALA A 121 1.85 -5.21 -8.95
C ALA A 121 2.21 -6.39 -8.04
N GLN A 122 3.50 -6.57 -7.72
CA GLN A 122 3.94 -7.59 -6.77
C GLN A 122 3.39 -7.33 -5.36
N ALA A 123 3.42 -6.07 -4.89
CA ALA A 123 2.88 -5.67 -3.60
C ALA A 123 1.35 -5.87 -3.55
N LEU A 124 0.62 -5.50 -4.61
CA LEU A 124 -0.82 -5.74 -4.71
C LEU A 124 -1.17 -7.22 -4.63
N VAL A 125 -0.47 -8.08 -5.37
CA VAL A 125 -0.72 -9.53 -5.38
C VAL A 125 -0.40 -10.17 -4.03
N LEU A 126 0.76 -9.86 -3.43
CA LEU A 126 1.14 -10.40 -2.13
C LEU A 126 0.22 -9.90 -1.01
N GLY A 127 -0.11 -8.62 -1.03
CA GLY A 127 -1.03 -8.03 -0.06
C GLY A 127 -2.45 -8.60 -0.21
N ALA A 128 -2.94 -8.79 -1.44
CA ALA A 128 -4.24 -9.41 -1.70
C ALA A 128 -4.31 -10.84 -1.13
N LYS A 129 -3.26 -11.63 -1.30
CA LYS A 129 -3.16 -12.97 -0.70
C LYS A 129 -3.18 -12.92 0.83
N ALA A 130 -2.40 -12.01 1.43
CA ALA A 130 -2.38 -11.85 2.88
C ALA A 130 -3.75 -11.41 3.42
N ARG A 131 -4.41 -10.43 2.75
CA ARG A 131 -5.74 -9.95 3.12
C ARG A 131 -6.80 -11.06 3.05
N ALA A 132 -6.77 -11.88 2.00
CA ALA A 132 -7.66 -13.03 1.87
C ALA A 132 -7.52 -14.00 3.04
N LEU A 133 -6.28 -14.35 3.41
CA LEU A 133 -6.00 -15.22 4.56
C LEU A 133 -6.49 -14.64 5.88
N LEU A 134 -6.24 -13.35 6.12
CA LEU A 134 -6.72 -12.65 7.33
C LEU A 134 -8.26 -12.65 7.44
N GLN A 135 -8.94 -12.76 6.29
CA GLN A 135 -10.40 -12.88 6.23
C GLN A 135 -10.90 -14.33 6.14
N GLY A 136 -10.03 -15.32 6.37
CA GLY A 136 -10.39 -16.74 6.34
C GLY A 136 -10.70 -17.30 4.95
N ARG A 137 -10.30 -16.61 3.87
CA ARG A 137 -10.59 -17.05 2.50
C ARG A 137 -9.42 -17.82 1.89
N ALA A 138 -9.76 -18.83 1.09
CA ALA A 138 -8.80 -19.74 0.46
C ALA A 138 -8.20 -19.20 -0.85
N SER A 139 -8.62 -18.03 -1.33
CA SER A 139 -8.08 -17.41 -2.55
C SER A 139 -8.25 -15.88 -2.50
N ALA A 140 -7.34 -15.17 -3.15
CA ALA A 140 -7.42 -13.72 -3.30
C ALA A 140 -8.39 -13.33 -4.44
N SER A 141 -9.07 -12.19 -4.26
CA SER A 141 -10.08 -11.65 -5.17
C SER A 141 -9.68 -10.28 -5.74
N PHE A 142 -10.47 -9.78 -6.70
CA PHE A 142 -10.34 -8.42 -7.21
C PHE A 142 -10.52 -7.36 -6.13
N GLU A 143 -11.42 -7.60 -5.17
CA GLU A 143 -11.68 -6.69 -4.07
C GLU A 143 -10.48 -6.53 -3.16
N ASP A 144 -9.68 -7.59 -2.97
CA ASP A 144 -8.44 -7.51 -2.20
C ASP A 144 -7.42 -6.60 -2.88
N VAL A 145 -7.29 -6.70 -4.19
CA VAL A 145 -6.43 -5.82 -4.98
C VAL A 145 -6.91 -4.37 -4.90
N ARG A 146 -8.23 -4.14 -5.04
CA ARG A 146 -8.83 -2.79 -4.96
C ARG A 146 -8.65 -2.16 -3.58
N ALA A 147 -8.85 -2.93 -2.52
CA ALA A 147 -8.69 -2.45 -1.14
C ALA A 147 -7.25 -1.99 -0.84
N LEU A 148 -6.27 -2.59 -1.50
CA LEU A 148 -4.85 -2.28 -1.32
C LEU A 148 -4.31 -1.27 -2.33
N ALA A 149 -5.12 -0.85 -3.31
CA ALA A 149 -4.63 0.04 -4.37
C ALA A 149 -4.07 1.36 -3.83
N ARG A 150 -4.79 2.05 -2.92
CA ARG A 150 -4.31 3.30 -2.33
C ARG A 150 -3.01 3.12 -1.53
N PRO A 151 -2.94 2.28 -0.49
CA PRO A 151 -1.72 2.16 0.30
C PRO A 151 -0.52 1.60 -0.48
N VAL A 152 -0.74 0.91 -1.61
CA VAL A 152 0.35 0.41 -2.45
C VAL A 152 0.80 1.44 -3.48
N LEU A 153 -0.10 2.25 -4.04
CA LEU A 153 0.20 3.11 -5.18
C LEU A 153 0.55 4.55 -4.80
N ARG A 154 0.12 5.06 -3.62
CA ARG A 154 0.23 6.48 -3.30
C ARG A 154 1.66 7.02 -3.25
N HIS A 155 2.64 6.22 -2.84
CA HIS A 155 4.06 6.57 -2.83
C HIS A 155 4.81 6.14 -4.11
N ARG A 156 4.09 5.66 -5.12
CA ARG A 156 4.64 5.14 -6.38
C ARG A 156 4.13 5.85 -7.62
N VAL A 157 3.00 6.54 -7.50
CA VAL A 157 2.45 7.37 -8.57
C VAL A 157 2.80 8.82 -8.25
N LEU A 158 3.68 9.39 -9.05
CA LEU A 158 4.19 10.76 -8.84
C LEU A 158 3.38 11.73 -9.68
N VAL A 159 2.79 12.69 -9.02
CA VAL A 159 2.04 13.76 -9.67
C VAL A 159 2.98 14.84 -10.22
N ASN A 160 2.56 15.52 -11.27
CA ASN A 160 3.30 16.63 -11.86
C ASN A 160 2.85 17.98 -11.27
N PHE A 161 3.50 19.06 -11.73
CA PHE A 161 3.21 20.41 -11.27
C PHE A 161 1.75 20.85 -11.56
N THR A 162 1.18 20.42 -12.69
CA THR A 162 -0.22 20.73 -13.03
C THR A 162 -1.18 20.15 -11.99
N ALA A 163 -0.95 18.89 -11.59
CA ALA A 163 -1.75 18.25 -10.55
C ALA A 163 -1.64 19.01 -9.21
N GLN A 164 -0.43 19.43 -8.84
CA GLN A 164 -0.21 20.21 -7.61
C GLN A 164 -0.95 21.55 -7.66
N SER A 165 -0.88 22.25 -8.78
CA SER A 165 -1.57 23.54 -8.98
C SER A 165 -3.08 23.41 -8.92
N GLU A 166 -3.64 22.31 -9.45
CA GLU A 166 -5.06 22.02 -9.45
C GLU A 166 -5.52 21.27 -8.18
N LYS A 167 -4.64 21.08 -7.20
CA LYS A 167 -4.89 20.33 -5.94
C LYS A 167 -5.38 18.89 -6.17
N VAL A 168 -4.95 18.27 -7.27
CA VAL A 168 -5.23 16.88 -7.58
C VAL A 168 -4.27 16.01 -6.79
N THR A 169 -4.80 15.20 -5.87
CA THR A 169 -4.00 14.31 -5.02
C THR A 169 -3.77 12.95 -5.69
N THR A 170 -2.70 12.27 -5.30
CA THR A 170 -2.42 10.90 -5.75
C THR A 170 -3.58 9.95 -5.42
N ASP A 171 -4.17 10.07 -4.23
CA ASP A 171 -5.32 9.23 -3.82
C ASP A 171 -6.56 9.46 -4.69
N SER A 172 -6.80 10.71 -5.16
CA SER A 172 -7.88 11.01 -6.09
C SER A 172 -7.63 10.38 -7.48
N LEU A 173 -6.39 10.40 -7.94
CA LEU A 173 -5.99 9.73 -9.19
C LEU A 173 -6.12 8.22 -9.11
N ILE A 174 -5.73 7.62 -7.98
CA ILE A 174 -5.91 6.19 -7.76
C ILE A 174 -7.41 5.82 -7.74
N GLY A 175 -8.26 6.67 -7.17
CA GLY A 175 -9.72 6.51 -7.26
C GLY A 175 -10.20 6.43 -8.71
N ARG A 176 -9.77 7.38 -9.56
CA ARG A 176 -10.10 7.38 -11.01
C ARG A 176 -9.52 6.16 -11.74
N LEU A 177 -8.33 5.70 -11.37
CA LEU A 177 -7.76 4.45 -11.92
C LEU A 177 -8.64 3.24 -11.62
N LEU A 178 -9.13 3.13 -10.38
CA LEU A 178 -10.02 2.04 -9.95
C LEU A 178 -11.37 2.06 -10.68
N GLU A 179 -11.85 3.22 -11.10
CA GLU A 179 -13.07 3.39 -11.89
C GLU A 179 -12.81 3.09 -13.38
N SER A 180 -11.70 3.54 -13.92
CA SER A 180 -11.35 3.41 -15.34
C SER A 180 -10.89 2.00 -15.73
N VAL A 181 -10.40 1.20 -14.77
CA VAL A 181 -9.99 -0.19 -15.02
C VAL A 181 -11.13 -1.13 -14.62
N PRO A 182 -11.96 -1.59 -15.58
CA PRO A 182 -13.11 -2.43 -15.26
C PRO A 182 -12.66 -3.80 -14.75
N LEU A 183 -13.45 -4.35 -13.83
CA LEU A 183 -13.31 -5.74 -13.42
C LEU A 183 -13.57 -6.65 -14.64
N PRO A 184 -12.76 -7.69 -14.84
CA PRO A 184 -13.07 -8.68 -15.85
C PRO A 184 -14.47 -9.25 -15.58
N ARG A 185 -15.30 -9.31 -16.64
CA ARG A 185 -16.58 -9.98 -16.54
C ARG A 185 -16.35 -11.44 -16.24
N SER A 186 -17.00 -11.97 -15.20
CA SER A 186 -17.03 -13.40 -14.94
C SER A 186 -17.63 -14.06 -16.18
N SER A 187 -16.83 -14.77 -16.96
CA SER A 187 -17.37 -15.72 -17.92
C SER A 187 -17.85 -16.92 -17.11
N LEU A 188 -19.14 -16.93 -16.79
CA LEU A 188 -19.86 -18.14 -16.39
C LEU A 188 -19.91 -19.10 -17.56
#